data_ef340d149fbec7c4a36374becdf9761f
#
_entry.id   ef340d149fbec7c4a36374becdf9761f
#
_cell.length_a   1.000
_cell.length_b   1.000
_cell.length_c   1.000
_cell.angle_alpha   90.00
_cell.angle_beta   90.00
_cell.angle_gamma   90.00
#
_symmetry.space_group_name_H-M   'P 1'
#
loop_
_entity.id
_entity.type
_entity.pdbx_description
1 polymer ?
#
loop_
_entity_poly.entity_id
_entity_poly.type
_entity_poly.pdbx_seq_one_letter_code
_entity_poly.pdbx_strand_id
1 'polypeptide(L)'
;MFKKIITPRISETNITGHIGHTVIPVWLEEGYEEIILLFSRNLAEPSLITVNMNMDFLHEIFFGKDVEILTSVKKIGTSSFVLHQEGYQDGKPCVRASTTLVHFDYSTHKPDPIPKTFLDILNEHLSVSS
;
A
#
# COMPACT_ATOMS: atom_id res chain seq x y z
N MET A 1 -6.04 1.85 -10.46
CA MET A 1 -4.65 1.89 -9.98
C MET A 1 -4.36 3.24 -9.37
N PHE A 2 -3.74 3.26 -8.22
CA PHE A 2 -3.28 4.49 -7.57
C PHE A 2 -1.81 4.69 -7.87
N LYS A 3 -1.41 5.96 -8.03
CA LYS A 3 -0.02 6.31 -8.25
C LYS A 3 0.40 7.37 -7.25
N LYS A 4 1.55 7.17 -6.63
CA LYS A 4 2.11 8.11 -5.66
C LYS A 4 3.59 8.33 -5.97
N ILE A 5 4.02 9.58 -5.97
CA ILE A 5 5.42 9.93 -6.12
C ILE A 5 5.99 10.19 -4.74
N ILE A 6 7.08 9.51 -4.41
CA ILE A 6 7.81 9.66 -3.17
C ILE A 6 9.15 10.32 -3.48
N THR A 7 9.46 11.39 -2.78
CA THR A 7 10.78 12.02 -2.86
C THR A 7 11.60 11.55 -1.68
N PRO A 8 12.65 10.74 -1.90
CA PRO A 8 13.49 10.24 -0.81
C PRO A 8 14.14 11.38 -0.03
N ARG A 9 14.19 11.24 1.30
CA ARG A 9 14.82 12.22 2.19
C ARG A 9 16.19 11.71 2.59
N ILE A 10 17.10 12.64 2.87
CA ILE A 10 18.44 12.27 3.29
C ILE A 10 18.43 11.48 4.60
N SER A 11 17.46 11.77 5.48
CA SER A 11 17.29 11.04 6.75
C SER A 11 16.88 9.57 6.55
N GLU A 12 16.44 9.21 5.34
CA GLU A 12 16.01 7.86 5.00
C GLU A 12 17.14 7.02 4.40
N THR A 13 18.30 7.62 4.21
CA THR A 13 19.47 6.90 3.69
C THR A 13 20.21 6.16 4.79
N ASN A 14 20.88 5.08 4.39
CA ASN A 14 21.87 4.44 5.24
C ASN A 14 23.25 5.08 5.01
N ILE A 15 24.27 4.53 5.63
CA ILE A 15 25.66 5.07 5.56
C ILE A 15 26.17 5.16 4.12
N THR A 16 25.70 4.31 3.21
CA THR A 16 26.21 4.21 1.84
C THR A 16 25.40 5.04 0.83
N GLY A 17 24.43 5.83 1.28
CA GLY A 17 23.60 6.66 0.40
C GLY A 17 22.43 5.94 -0.20
N HIS A 18 22.22 4.67 0.11
CA HIS A 18 21.06 3.90 -0.31
C HIS A 18 19.92 4.11 0.69
N ILE A 19 18.70 4.04 0.19
CA ILE A 19 17.52 4.10 1.07
C ILE A 19 17.46 2.82 1.89
N GLY A 20 17.32 2.98 3.21
CA GLY A 20 17.21 1.84 4.11
C GLY A 20 15.93 1.04 3.87
N HIS A 21 16.02 -0.27 3.90
CA HIS A 21 14.87 -1.15 3.66
C HIS A 21 13.72 -0.93 4.66
N THR A 22 14.02 -0.46 5.86
CA THR A 22 12.99 -0.21 6.89
C THR A 22 12.09 0.97 6.58
N VAL A 23 12.49 1.83 5.64
CA VAL A 23 11.69 2.98 5.21
C VAL A 23 10.62 2.58 4.19
N ILE A 24 10.87 1.51 3.45
CA ILE A 24 10.02 1.09 2.33
C ILE A 24 8.57 0.80 2.75
N PRO A 25 8.30 0.10 3.86
CA PRO A 25 6.91 -0.11 4.30
C PRO A 25 6.15 1.18 4.51
N VAL A 26 6.79 2.23 5.00
CA VAL A 26 6.18 3.54 5.19
C VAL A 26 5.79 4.16 3.85
N TRP A 27 6.67 4.07 2.85
CA TRP A 27 6.39 4.56 1.50
C TRP A 27 5.24 3.80 0.84
N LEU A 28 5.19 2.48 1.06
CA LEU A 28 4.11 1.67 0.51
C LEU A 28 2.77 2.06 1.14
N GLU A 29 2.74 2.33 2.44
CA GLU A 29 1.55 2.82 3.11
C GLU A 29 1.09 4.16 2.54
N GLU A 30 2.01 5.08 2.30
CA GLU A 30 1.69 6.33 1.61
C GLU A 30 1.10 6.07 0.23
N GLY A 31 1.57 5.04 -0.44
CA GLY A 31 1.09 4.65 -1.78
C GLY A 31 -0.38 4.25 -1.81
N TYR A 32 -0.92 3.76 -0.69
CA TYR A 32 -2.35 3.44 -0.61
C TYR A 32 -3.11 4.31 0.40
N GLU A 33 -2.59 5.50 0.71
CA GLU A 33 -3.26 6.40 1.65
C GLU A 33 -4.67 6.80 1.20
N GLU A 34 -4.92 6.87 -0.10
CA GLU A 34 -6.26 7.17 -0.62
C GLU A 34 -7.29 6.13 -0.19
N ILE A 35 -6.88 4.87 -0.12
CA ILE A 35 -7.75 3.78 0.35
C ILE A 35 -8.00 3.95 1.85
N ILE A 36 -6.96 4.24 2.63
CA ILE A 36 -7.09 4.47 4.07
C ILE A 36 -8.04 5.64 4.33
N LEU A 37 -7.87 6.75 3.60
CA LEU A 37 -8.70 7.93 3.76
C LEU A 37 -10.15 7.68 3.35
N LEU A 38 -10.38 6.85 2.33
CA LEU A 38 -11.72 6.45 1.93
C LEU A 38 -12.45 5.81 3.10
N PHE A 39 -11.84 4.84 3.77
CA PHE A 39 -12.44 4.17 4.91
C PHE A 39 -12.57 5.10 6.12
N SER A 40 -11.54 5.90 6.43
CA SER A 40 -11.55 6.75 7.61
C SER A 40 -12.50 7.94 7.49
N ARG A 41 -12.71 8.48 6.29
CA ARG A 41 -13.61 9.62 6.08
C ARG A 41 -15.08 9.25 6.14
N ASN A 42 -15.41 8.01 5.80
CA ASN A 42 -16.79 7.55 5.70
C ASN A 42 -17.24 6.73 6.90
N LEU A 43 -16.35 6.49 7.85
CA LEU A 43 -16.60 5.74 9.07
C LEU A 43 -16.19 6.56 10.29
N ALA A 44 -16.93 6.39 11.38
CA ALA A 44 -16.69 7.15 12.62
C ALA A 44 -15.33 6.82 13.25
N GLU A 45 -14.79 5.63 13.00
CA GLU A 45 -13.54 5.14 13.57
C GLU A 45 -12.69 4.45 12.51
N PRO A 46 -11.35 4.43 12.70
CA PRO A 46 -10.49 3.63 11.83
C PRO A 46 -10.94 2.18 11.84
N SER A 47 -11.00 1.57 10.66
CA SER A 47 -11.52 0.21 10.53
C SER A 47 -10.61 -0.72 9.75
N LEU A 48 -9.47 -0.23 9.23
CA LEU A 48 -8.54 -1.07 8.48
C LEU A 48 -7.37 -1.49 9.34
N ILE A 49 -7.06 -2.77 9.31
CA ILE A 49 -5.90 -3.35 9.99
C ILE A 49 -5.05 -4.07 8.95
N THR A 50 -3.76 -3.81 8.98
CA THR A 50 -2.80 -4.56 8.17
C THR A 50 -2.49 -5.87 8.89
N VAL A 51 -2.76 -7.00 8.24
CA VAL A 51 -2.54 -8.32 8.84
C VAL A 51 -1.41 -9.09 8.19
N ASN A 52 -0.99 -8.70 7.00
CA ASN A 52 0.12 -9.36 6.30
C ASN A 52 0.76 -8.38 5.32
N MET A 53 2.07 -8.45 5.20
CA MET A 53 2.82 -7.68 4.22
C MET A 53 4.01 -8.51 3.76
N ASN A 54 4.12 -8.71 2.44
CA ASN A 54 5.24 -9.39 1.82
C ASN A 54 5.92 -8.42 0.87
N MET A 55 7.24 -8.31 0.97
CA MET A 55 8.01 -7.43 0.11
C MET A 55 9.22 -8.14 -0.45
N ASP A 56 9.48 -7.90 -1.73
CA ASP A 56 10.71 -8.31 -2.39
C ASP A 56 11.47 -7.06 -2.79
N PHE A 57 12.72 -6.98 -2.40
CA PHE A 57 13.62 -5.89 -2.79
C PHE A 57 14.38 -6.33 -4.03
N LEU A 58 14.05 -5.71 -5.16
CA LEU A 58 14.57 -6.14 -6.47
C LEU A 58 15.83 -5.37 -6.85
N HIS A 59 15.88 -4.08 -6.53
CA HIS A 59 17.03 -3.22 -6.78
C HIS A 59 17.13 -2.16 -5.70
N GLU A 60 18.33 -1.67 -5.47
CA GLU A 60 18.57 -0.61 -4.50
C GLU A 60 17.90 0.69 -4.96
N ILE A 61 17.48 1.48 -3.99
CA ILE A 61 16.88 2.80 -4.20
C ILE A 61 17.87 3.84 -3.67
N PHE A 62 18.10 4.87 -4.46
CA PHE A 62 19.09 5.89 -4.16
C PHE A 62 18.44 7.22 -3.82
N PHE A 63 19.13 8.02 -3.01
CA PHE A 63 18.77 9.40 -2.74
C PHE A 63 18.96 10.25 -4.01
N GLY A 64 18.13 11.26 -4.17
CA GLY A 64 18.29 12.24 -5.25
C GLY A 64 17.35 12.07 -6.43
N LYS A 65 16.57 11.00 -6.47
CA LYS A 65 15.59 10.75 -7.53
C LYS A 65 14.29 10.27 -6.94
N ASP A 66 13.18 10.69 -7.54
CA ASP A 66 11.85 10.29 -7.09
C ASP A 66 11.59 8.80 -7.34
N VAL A 67 10.74 8.24 -6.48
CA VAL A 67 10.26 6.87 -6.59
C VAL A 67 8.77 6.91 -6.89
N GLU A 68 8.34 6.12 -7.86
CA GLU A 68 6.94 5.99 -8.24
C GLU A 68 6.38 4.72 -7.62
N ILE A 69 5.35 4.86 -6.78
CA ILE A 69 4.64 3.72 -6.18
C ILE A 69 3.32 3.55 -6.91
N LEU A 70 3.13 2.38 -7.48
CA LEU A 70 1.89 1.99 -8.16
C LEU A 70 1.16 0.97 -7.30
N THR A 71 -0.11 1.25 -7.01
CA THR A 71 -0.94 0.40 -6.15
C THR A 71 -2.19 -0.04 -6.91
N SER A 72 -2.43 -1.34 -6.93
CA SER A 72 -3.67 -1.92 -7.46
C SER A 72 -4.25 -2.89 -6.45
N VAL A 73 -5.53 -3.22 -6.61
CA VAL A 73 -6.19 -4.23 -5.79
C VAL A 73 -6.01 -5.58 -6.48
N LYS A 74 -5.44 -6.54 -5.77
CA LYS A 74 -5.16 -7.87 -6.31
C LYS A 74 -6.30 -8.84 -6.09
N LYS A 75 -6.93 -8.77 -4.92
CA LYS A 75 -7.97 -9.71 -4.53
C LYS A 75 -8.90 -9.05 -3.51
N ILE A 76 -10.19 -9.38 -3.57
CA ILE A 76 -11.19 -8.87 -2.63
C ILE A 76 -11.92 -10.07 -2.02
N GLY A 77 -11.92 -10.13 -0.68
CA GLY A 77 -12.68 -11.10 0.10
C GLY A 77 -13.91 -10.46 0.71
N THR A 78 -14.50 -11.12 1.70
CA THR A 78 -15.68 -10.61 2.40
C THR A 78 -15.33 -9.42 3.29
N SER A 79 -14.31 -9.57 4.13
CA SER A 79 -13.86 -8.54 5.06
C SER A 79 -12.42 -8.11 4.82
N SER A 80 -11.75 -8.71 3.86
CA SER A 80 -10.34 -8.43 3.56
C SER A 80 -10.13 -8.14 2.09
N PHE A 81 -9.05 -7.46 1.79
CA PHE A 81 -8.59 -7.27 0.41
C PHE A 81 -7.07 -7.24 0.39
N VAL A 82 -6.51 -7.61 -0.76
CA VAL A 82 -5.07 -7.67 -0.95
C VAL A 82 -4.68 -6.61 -1.96
N LEU A 83 -3.72 -5.79 -1.58
CA LEU A 83 -3.13 -4.79 -2.47
C LEU A 83 -1.84 -5.34 -3.08
N HIS A 84 -1.62 -5.02 -4.34
CA HIS A 84 -0.36 -5.26 -5.02
C HIS A 84 0.30 -3.90 -5.25
N GLN A 85 1.58 -3.80 -4.89
CA GLN A 85 2.33 -2.56 -5.07
C GLN A 85 3.66 -2.81 -5.75
N GLU A 86 4.07 -1.85 -6.57
CA GLU A 86 5.36 -1.85 -7.21
C GLU A 86 5.97 -0.47 -7.08
N GLY A 87 7.27 -0.42 -6.75
CA GLY A 87 8.02 0.83 -6.66
C GLY A 87 9.07 0.89 -7.76
N TYR A 88 9.13 2.02 -8.46
CA TYR A 88 10.06 2.25 -9.58
C TYR A 88 10.91 3.48 -9.33
N GLN A 89 12.19 3.37 -9.67
CA GLN A 89 13.08 4.52 -9.73
C GLN A 89 13.81 4.47 -11.07
N ASP A 90 13.77 5.57 -11.84
CA ASP A 90 14.33 5.62 -13.20
C ASP A 90 13.77 4.52 -14.11
N GLY A 91 12.48 4.20 -13.99
CA GLY A 91 11.84 3.16 -14.77
C GLY A 91 12.25 1.74 -14.42
N LYS A 92 13.04 1.56 -13.36
CA LYS A 92 13.52 0.25 -12.92
C LYS A 92 12.70 -0.22 -11.70
N PRO A 93 12.15 -1.44 -11.73
CA PRO A 93 11.42 -1.96 -10.58
C PRO A 93 12.38 -2.22 -9.41
N CYS A 94 12.13 -1.58 -8.29
CA CYS A 94 12.97 -1.66 -7.10
C CYS A 94 12.34 -2.47 -5.97
N VAL A 95 11.01 -2.47 -5.89
CA VAL A 95 10.28 -3.21 -4.86
C VAL A 95 8.98 -3.74 -5.43
N ARG A 96 8.57 -4.90 -4.98
CA ARG A 96 7.28 -5.50 -5.26
C ARG A 96 6.71 -5.97 -3.94
N ALA A 97 5.43 -5.66 -3.68
CA ALA A 97 4.82 -5.96 -2.40
C ALA A 97 3.38 -6.41 -2.53
N SER A 98 2.95 -7.17 -1.54
CA SER A 98 1.59 -7.61 -1.40
C SER A 98 1.17 -7.36 0.05
N THR A 99 0.09 -6.64 0.27
CA THR A 99 -0.37 -6.26 1.61
C THR A 99 -1.83 -6.64 1.77
N THR A 100 -2.14 -7.36 2.83
CA THR A 100 -3.52 -7.74 3.16
C THR A 100 -4.04 -6.83 4.25
N LEU A 101 -5.17 -6.18 3.96
CA LEU A 101 -5.89 -5.32 4.90
C LEU A 101 -7.23 -5.97 5.24
N VAL A 102 -7.64 -5.83 6.49
CA VAL A 102 -8.93 -6.34 6.98
C VAL A 102 -9.77 -5.17 7.47
N HIS A 103 -11.04 -5.16 7.03
CA HIS A 103 -12.05 -4.28 7.59
C HIS A 103 -12.51 -4.87 8.92
N PHE A 104 -12.35 -4.12 9.98
CA PHE A 104 -12.46 -4.63 11.36
C PHE A 104 -13.38 -3.74 12.18
N ASP A 105 -14.21 -4.38 12.99
CA ASP A 105 -15.07 -3.69 13.94
C ASP A 105 -14.42 -3.73 15.32
N TYR A 106 -13.95 -2.58 15.80
CA TYR A 106 -13.28 -2.46 17.08
C TYR A 106 -14.21 -2.67 18.28
N SER A 107 -15.50 -2.44 18.11
CA SER A 107 -16.45 -2.65 19.20
C SER A 107 -16.70 -4.13 19.48
N THR A 108 -16.69 -4.96 18.45
CA THR A 108 -16.87 -6.42 18.59
C THR A 108 -15.56 -7.19 18.54
N HIS A 109 -14.45 -6.53 18.20
CA HIS A 109 -13.14 -7.14 17.99
C HIS A 109 -13.16 -8.26 16.95
N LYS A 110 -13.90 -8.05 15.86
CA LYS A 110 -14.05 -9.05 14.79
C LYS A 110 -13.94 -8.41 13.41
N PRO A 111 -13.51 -9.18 12.39
CA PRO A 111 -13.62 -8.73 11.02
C PRO A 111 -15.08 -8.41 10.68
N ASP A 112 -15.27 -7.38 9.89
CA ASP A 112 -16.58 -6.90 9.48
C ASP A 112 -16.64 -6.86 7.96
N PRO A 113 -17.77 -7.27 7.33
CA PRO A 113 -17.86 -7.22 5.87
C PRO A 113 -17.60 -5.83 5.32
N ILE A 114 -16.88 -5.77 4.21
CA ILE A 114 -16.58 -4.50 3.55
C ILE A 114 -17.88 -3.92 3.01
N PRO A 115 -18.23 -2.66 3.34
CA PRO A 115 -19.44 -2.02 2.81
C PRO A 115 -19.42 -2.00 1.28
N LYS A 116 -20.60 -2.18 0.68
CA LYS A 116 -20.73 -2.28 -0.79
C LYS A 116 -20.15 -1.07 -1.52
N THR A 117 -20.33 0.13 -0.98
CA THR A 117 -19.77 1.35 -1.58
C THR A 117 -18.26 1.25 -1.75
N PHE A 118 -17.57 0.70 -0.74
CA PHE A 118 -16.12 0.53 -0.78
C PHE A 118 -15.73 -0.62 -1.70
N LEU A 119 -16.52 -1.69 -1.74
CA LEU A 119 -16.31 -2.79 -2.68
C LEU A 119 -16.31 -2.30 -4.12
N ASP A 120 -17.26 -1.43 -4.47
CA ASP A 120 -17.35 -0.88 -5.82
C ASP A 120 -16.10 -0.09 -6.19
N ILE A 121 -15.58 0.70 -5.26
CA ILE A 121 -14.36 1.47 -5.48
C ILE A 121 -13.14 0.54 -5.57
N LEU A 122 -13.05 -0.45 -4.71
CA LEU A 122 -11.94 -1.40 -4.76
C LEU A 122 -11.96 -2.19 -6.08
N ASN A 123 -13.14 -2.52 -6.58
CA ASN A 123 -13.27 -3.22 -7.86
C ASN A 123 -12.78 -2.37 -9.04
N GLU A 124 -12.92 -1.05 -8.97
CA GLU A 124 -12.41 -0.15 -10.00
C GLU A 124 -10.89 -0.22 -10.14
N HIS A 125 -10.21 -0.57 -9.05
CA HIS A 125 -8.75 -0.66 -9.01
C HIS A 125 -8.26 -2.10 -9.03
N LEU A 126 -9.17 -3.06 -9.23
CA LEU A 126 -8.79 -4.46 -9.31
C LEU A 126 -7.95 -4.70 -10.55
N SER A 127 -6.75 -5.21 -10.35
CA SER A 127 -5.86 -5.53 -11.47
C SER A 127 -6.36 -6.81 -12.14
N VAL A 128 -6.43 -6.76 -13.47
CA VAL A 128 -6.68 -7.96 -14.26
C VAL A 128 -5.37 -8.72 -14.27
N SER A 129 -5.22 -9.70 -13.39
CA SER A 129 -4.01 -10.51 -13.39
C SER A 129 -3.99 -11.39 -14.63
N SER A 130 -2.97 -11.22 -15.37
CA SER A 130 -2.65 -12.16 -16.43
C SER A 130 -2.01 -13.40 -15.80
#